data_d8b3e2561a65d9b08a824eda19a2f090
#
_entry.id   d8b3e2561a65d9b08a824eda19a2f090
#
_cell.length_a   1.000
_cell.length_b   1.000
_cell.length_c   1.000
_cell.angle_alpha   90.00
_cell.angle_beta   90.00
_cell.angle_gamma   90.00
#
_symmetry.space_group_name_H-M   'P 1'
#
loop_
_entity.id
_entity.type
_entity.pdbx_description
1 polymer ?
#
loop_
_entity_poly.entity_id
_entity_poly.type
_entity_poly.pdbx_seq_one_letter_code
_entity_poly.pdbx_strand_id
1 'polypeptide(L)'
;MSNVPQRSLPLFLLTIIIIALALSPACSNELNYQLSTSDPPSTILTYHGGALLTKQRTINVFLLWYGAFSPKDRATVNDFFASFDPHQGSSGTRITRQEATVSMWWKTISSYKDKAGNPVPATVKVVKQLDDAAYSLGKNLKRAQIANYIQSKTTSKALPLDSNGVYFVLTAKDVKVERFCMGSCGFHDSISVVPGMGRVVYSHVGDPSVQCPGLCAWPYAVPAYGPPGPPLVAPNGVGADGMIINIATVLAGAATNPFKTGYYQGDALAPLEAVTACPGIFGARAYPGYPGDLKVDKGSKASYNAFGASGGKFLLPTIWDPISARCKVIA
;
A
#
# COMPACT_ATOMS: atom_id res chain seq x y z
N MET A 1 30.70 40.86 73.01
CA MET A 1 29.52 41.01 73.86
C MET A 1 28.36 40.54 72.95
N SER A 2 27.71 39.45 73.16
CA SER A 2 27.21 38.72 74.28
C SER A 2 26.84 37.29 73.91
N ASN A 3 27.28 36.36 74.63
CA ASN A 3 26.71 35.11 75.08
C ASN A 3 25.72 34.31 74.23
N VAL A 4 26.22 33.14 73.85
CA VAL A 4 25.46 31.94 73.45
C VAL A 4 25.34 31.08 74.74
N PRO A 5 24.17 30.51 75.09
CA PRO A 5 24.09 29.35 75.95
C PRO A 5 23.95 28.07 75.19
N GLN A 6 24.87 27.13 75.38
CA GLN A 6 24.76 25.72 75.14
C GLN A 6 23.57 25.13 75.91
N ARG A 7 22.74 24.30 75.20
CA ARG A 7 21.86 23.34 75.87
C ARG A 7 22.17 21.94 75.38
N SER A 8 22.42 21.13 76.37
CA SER A 8 22.75 19.71 76.36
C SER A 8 21.65 18.81 75.71
N LEU A 9 22.12 17.86 74.95
CA LEU A 9 21.31 16.72 74.49
C LEU A 9 21.05 15.72 75.59
N PRO A 10 19.87 15.17 75.79
CA PRO A 10 19.65 13.94 76.53
C PRO A 10 19.82 12.71 75.61
N LEU A 11 20.61 11.79 76.14
CA LEU A 11 20.84 10.45 75.61
C LEU A 11 19.56 9.62 75.73
N PHE A 12 18.91 9.32 74.63
CA PHE A 12 17.83 8.35 74.63
C PHE A 12 18.33 6.99 74.15
N LEU A 13 18.13 6.00 75.05
CA LEU A 13 18.41 4.60 74.82
C LEU A 13 17.72 4.10 73.57
N LEU A 14 18.51 3.54 72.67
CA LEU A 14 18.02 2.81 71.50
C LEU A 14 17.75 1.37 71.95
N THR A 15 16.49 1.03 72.22
CA THR A 15 16.04 -0.34 72.38
C THR A 15 15.87 -1.00 71.01
N ILE A 16 16.81 -1.89 70.71
CA ILE A 16 16.72 -2.71 69.47
C ILE A 16 15.64 -3.77 69.67
N ILE A 17 14.47 -3.60 69.03
CA ILE A 17 13.46 -4.64 68.89
C ILE A 17 13.83 -5.44 67.64
N ILE A 18 14.36 -6.66 67.89
CA ILE A 18 14.56 -7.65 66.83
C ILE A 18 13.18 -8.28 66.54
N ILE A 19 12.52 -7.84 65.46
CA ILE A 19 11.35 -8.52 64.95
C ILE A 19 11.87 -9.64 64.01
N ALA A 20 11.74 -10.87 64.45
CA ALA A 20 11.95 -12.04 63.60
C ALA A 20 10.85 -12.09 62.53
N LEU A 21 11.13 -11.61 61.34
CA LEU A 21 10.31 -11.84 60.14
C LEU A 21 10.39 -13.34 59.78
N ALA A 22 9.33 -14.06 60.10
CA ALA A 22 9.12 -15.39 59.57
C ALA A 22 9.10 -15.31 58.02
N LEU A 23 10.05 -15.97 57.40
CA LEU A 23 10.10 -16.21 55.95
C LEU A 23 8.94 -17.13 55.60
N SER A 24 7.80 -16.56 55.21
CA SER A 24 6.80 -17.25 54.41
C SER A 24 7.37 -17.45 53.03
N PRO A 25 7.31 -18.65 52.44
CA PRO A 25 7.67 -18.82 51.04
C PRO A 25 6.74 -17.97 50.19
N ALA A 26 7.26 -16.88 49.63
CA ALA A 26 6.57 -16.11 48.63
C ALA A 26 6.24 -17.07 47.50
N CYS A 27 4.95 -17.35 47.35
CA CYS A 27 4.38 -17.97 46.17
C CYS A 27 4.74 -17.07 44.99
N SER A 28 5.82 -17.38 44.28
CA SER A 28 6.13 -16.80 42.98
C SER A 28 5.05 -17.24 42.02
N ASN A 29 3.93 -16.52 42.02
CA ASN A 29 3.05 -16.49 40.87
C ASN A 29 3.87 -15.85 39.75
N GLU A 30 4.64 -16.66 39.03
CA GLU A 30 4.96 -16.34 37.66
C GLU A 30 3.62 -16.10 36.95
N LEU A 31 3.25 -14.84 36.80
CA LEU A 31 2.32 -14.46 35.78
C LEU A 31 2.95 -14.92 34.47
N ASN A 32 2.62 -16.13 34.05
CA ASN A 32 2.71 -16.56 32.70
C ASN A 32 1.80 -15.61 31.92
N TYR A 33 2.37 -14.48 31.50
CA TYR A 33 1.85 -13.66 30.43
C TYR A 33 2.00 -14.53 29.19
N GLN A 34 1.09 -15.51 29.03
CA GLN A 34 0.81 -16.02 27.72
C GLN A 34 0.37 -14.81 26.92
N LEU A 35 1.31 -14.23 26.13
CA LEU A 35 0.91 -13.51 24.97
C LEU A 35 -0.01 -14.47 24.21
N SER A 36 -1.31 -14.37 24.45
CA SER A 36 -2.25 -14.83 23.46
C SER A 36 -1.90 -14.00 22.24
N THR A 37 -1.23 -14.59 21.29
CA THR A 37 -1.25 -14.13 19.92
C THR A 37 -2.70 -14.30 19.49
N SER A 38 -3.56 -13.35 19.90
CA SER A 38 -4.76 -13.08 19.18
C SER A 38 -4.27 -12.64 17.82
N ASP A 39 -4.27 -13.55 16.86
CA ASP A 39 -4.20 -13.17 15.47
C ASP A 39 -5.12 -11.96 15.33
N PRO A 40 -4.64 -10.83 14.75
CA PRO A 40 -5.51 -9.68 14.56
C PRO A 40 -6.75 -10.21 13.85
N PRO A 41 -7.97 -9.77 14.24
CA PRO A 41 -9.19 -10.33 13.71
C PRO A 41 -9.05 -10.41 12.21
N SER A 42 -9.05 -11.63 11.67
CA SER A 42 -8.73 -11.88 10.26
C SER A 42 -9.70 -11.07 9.45
N THR A 43 -9.20 -10.02 8.80
CA THR A 43 -10.00 -9.23 7.87
C THR A 43 -10.47 -10.17 6.78
N ILE A 44 -11.75 -10.49 6.76
CA ILE A 44 -12.32 -11.38 5.75
C ILE A 44 -12.98 -10.51 4.69
N LEU A 45 -12.41 -10.49 3.50
CA LEU A 45 -13.07 -9.85 2.38
C LEU A 45 -14.25 -10.68 1.90
N THR A 46 -15.42 -10.07 1.90
CA THR A 46 -16.64 -10.69 1.41
C THR A 46 -16.92 -10.27 -0.03
N TYR A 47 -17.34 -11.21 -0.86
CA TYR A 47 -17.85 -10.89 -2.19
C TYR A 47 -19.32 -10.47 -2.11
N HIS A 48 -19.61 -9.23 -2.55
CA HIS A 48 -20.96 -8.64 -2.50
C HIS A 48 -21.77 -8.83 -3.79
N GLY A 49 -21.30 -9.71 -4.69
CA GLY A 49 -22.06 -10.13 -5.87
C GLY A 49 -21.99 -9.17 -7.06
N GLY A 50 -21.29 -8.05 -6.94
CA GLY A 50 -21.17 -7.06 -8.01
C GLY A 50 -20.11 -7.43 -9.05
N ALA A 51 -20.04 -6.62 -10.12
CA ALA A 51 -19.09 -6.86 -11.20
C ALA A 51 -17.64 -6.57 -10.77
N LEU A 52 -16.71 -7.37 -11.27
CA LEU A 52 -15.28 -7.18 -11.29
C LEU A 52 -14.84 -6.77 -12.70
N LEU A 53 -13.56 -6.43 -12.89
CA LEU A 53 -13.00 -6.22 -14.24
C LEU A 53 -12.68 -7.57 -14.90
N THR A 54 -13.71 -8.28 -15.33
CA THR A 54 -13.63 -9.65 -15.89
C THR A 54 -14.15 -9.76 -17.33
N LYS A 55 -14.63 -8.65 -17.92
CA LYS A 55 -15.29 -8.67 -19.24
C LYS A 55 -14.35 -8.97 -20.40
N GLN A 56 -13.07 -8.73 -20.25
CA GLN A 56 -12.05 -8.92 -21.28
C GLN A 56 -10.88 -9.75 -20.72
N ARG A 57 -10.04 -10.30 -21.59
CA ARG A 57 -8.87 -11.09 -21.20
C ARG A 57 -7.70 -10.23 -20.71
N THR A 58 -7.79 -8.93 -20.87
CA THR A 58 -6.77 -7.96 -20.49
C THR A 58 -7.43 -6.78 -19.79
N ILE A 59 -6.83 -6.30 -18.71
CA ILE A 59 -7.15 -5.00 -18.15
C ILE A 59 -6.29 -3.96 -18.87
N ASN A 60 -6.93 -3.11 -19.65
CA ASN A 60 -6.27 -1.99 -20.31
C ASN A 60 -6.04 -0.85 -19.30
N VAL A 61 -4.84 -0.33 -19.27
CA VAL A 61 -4.47 0.82 -18.42
C VAL A 61 -4.21 2.02 -19.31
N PHE A 62 -4.79 3.14 -18.92
CA PHE A 62 -4.60 4.45 -19.53
C PHE A 62 -3.92 5.35 -18.49
N LEU A 63 -2.72 5.84 -18.79
CA LEU A 63 -1.97 6.71 -17.89
C LEU A 63 -2.13 8.17 -18.31
N LEU A 64 -2.51 9.01 -17.36
CA LEU A 64 -2.55 10.47 -17.51
C LEU A 64 -1.54 11.07 -16.55
N TRP A 65 -0.45 11.55 -17.08
CA TRP A 65 0.63 12.20 -16.34
C TRP A 65 0.26 13.66 -16.09
N TYR A 66 -0.17 13.97 -14.89
CA TYR A 66 -0.62 15.30 -14.52
C TYR A 66 0.48 16.04 -13.75
N GLY A 67 1.13 16.99 -14.42
CA GLY A 67 2.28 17.74 -13.91
C GLY A 67 3.62 17.22 -14.41
N ALA A 68 4.71 17.71 -13.82
CA ALA A 68 6.07 17.42 -14.25
C ALA A 68 6.63 16.15 -13.57
N PHE A 69 6.92 15.14 -14.37
CA PHE A 69 7.59 13.90 -13.94
C PHE A 69 8.96 13.79 -14.60
N SER A 70 9.94 13.28 -13.87
CA SER A 70 11.23 12.96 -14.45
C SER A 70 11.13 11.79 -15.44
N PRO A 71 12.00 11.71 -16.46
CA PRO A 71 12.07 10.56 -17.36
C PRO A 71 12.28 9.25 -16.59
N LYS A 72 13.03 9.28 -15.47
CA LYS A 72 13.29 8.13 -14.62
C LYS A 72 12.02 7.63 -13.96
N ASP A 73 11.21 8.53 -13.35
CA ASP A 73 9.97 8.14 -12.66
C ASP A 73 8.98 7.53 -13.65
N ARG A 74 8.87 8.13 -14.85
CA ARG A 74 8.03 7.61 -15.93
C ARG A 74 8.49 6.23 -16.40
N ALA A 75 9.80 6.04 -16.58
CA ALA A 75 10.39 4.76 -16.96
C ALA A 75 10.10 3.70 -15.88
N THR A 76 10.23 4.03 -14.59
CA THR A 76 9.95 3.12 -13.48
C THR A 76 8.49 2.65 -13.47
N VAL A 77 7.53 3.57 -13.65
CA VAL A 77 6.10 3.21 -13.72
C VAL A 77 5.79 2.37 -14.97
N ASN A 78 6.38 2.71 -16.11
CA ASN A 78 6.22 1.93 -17.34
C ASN A 78 6.81 0.51 -17.21
N ASP A 79 8.00 0.38 -16.60
CA ASP A 79 8.64 -0.91 -16.34
C ASP A 79 7.81 -1.76 -15.36
N PHE A 80 7.21 -1.14 -14.34
CA PHE A 80 6.28 -1.82 -13.46
C PHE A 80 5.09 -2.41 -14.23
N PHE A 81 4.43 -1.63 -15.08
CA PHE A 81 3.31 -2.15 -15.89
C PHE A 81 3.73 -3.17 -16.94
N ALA A 82 4.92 -3.03 -17.54
CA ALA A 82 5.49 -4.03 -18.44
C ALA A 82 5.72 -5.38 -17.72
N SER A 83 5.95 -5.34 -16.42
CA SER A 83 6.26 -6.51 -15.58
C SER A 83 5.06 -7.41 -15.27
N PHE A 84 3.85 -7.02 -15.66
CA PHE A 84 2.67 -7.91 -15.59
C PHE A 84 2.69 -9.00 -16.65
N ASP A 85 3.45 -8.84 -17.74
CA ASP A 85 3.63 -9.86 -18.76
C ASP A 85 4.65 -10.91 -18.27
N PRO A 86 4.24 -12.18 -18.08
CA PRO A 86 5.13 -13.22 -17.59
C PRO A 86 6.24 -13.59 -18.60
N HIS A 87 6.10 -13.20 -19.86
CA HIS A 87 7.07 -13.51 -20.93
C HIS A 87 8.16 -12.45 -21.08
N GLN A 88 8.03 -11.28 -20.50
CA GLN A 88 9.04 -10.21 -20.61
C GLN A 88 10.25 -10.40 -19.68
N GLY A 89 10.22 -11.32 -18.74
CA GLY A 89 11.32 -11.58 -17.80
C GLY A 89 12.53 -12.33 -18.35
N SER A 90 12.56 -12.68 -19.63
CA SER A 90 13.61 -13.56 -20.20
C SER A 90 14.72 -12.86 -20.96
N SER A 91 14.73 -11.53 -21.05
CA SER A 91 15.81 -10.82 -21.75
C SER A 91 16.91 -10.36 -20.78
N GLY A 92 17.95 -11.16 -20.62
CA GLY A 92 19.25 -10.74 -20.09
C GLY A 92 19.59 -11.11 -18.65
N THR A 93 18.66 -11.22 -17.73
CA THR A 93 18.94 -11.73 -16.38
C THR A 93 18.17 -13.04 -16.20
N ARG A 94 18.90 -14.12 -15.95
CA ARG A 94 18.30 -15.44 -15.70
C ARG A 94 17.57 -15.39 -14.36
N ILE A 95 16.30 -14.93 -14.40
CA ILE A 95 15.41 -15.05 -13.24
C ILE A 95 15.26 -16.56 -12.99
N THR A 96 15.76 -17.02 -11.87
CA THR A 96 15.61 -18.41 -11.49
C THR A 96 14.13 -18.69 -11.28
N ARG A 97 13.67 -19.90 -11.57
CA ARG A 97 12.26 -20.32 -11.45
C ARG A 97 11.63 -20.08 -10.06
N GLN A 98 12.42 -19.64 -9.10
CA GLN A 98 12.04 -19.45 -7.68
C GLN A 98 11.94 -17.96 -7.27
N GLU A 99 12.16 -17.02 -8.17
CA GLU A 99 12.14 -15.61 -7.80
C GLU A 99 10.75 -15.00 -8.00
N ALA A 100 10.28 -14.30 -6.96
CA ALA A 100 9.01 -13.60 -6.98
C ALA A 100 9.04 -12.45 -8.01
N THR A 101 8.00 -12.36 -8.85
CA THR A 101 7.86 -11.34 -9.89
C THR A 101 6.56 -10.58 -9.74
N VAL A 102 6.46 -9.40 -10.41
CA VAL A 102 5.21 -8.63 -10.47
C VAL A 102 4.06 -9.46 -11.03
N SER A 103 4.31 -10.26 -12.08
CA SER A 103 3.28 -11.15 -12.66
C SER A 103 2.82 -12.25 -11.69
N MET A 104 3.73 -12.80 -10.88
CA MET A 104 3.35 -13.76 -9.81
C MET A 104 2.54 -13.09 -8.71
N TRP A 105 2.88 -11.85 -8.34
CA TRP A 105 2.09 -11.07 -7.40
C TRP A 105 0.65 -10.88 -7.91
N TRP A 106 0.50 -10.48 -9.16
CA TRP A 106 -0.79 -10.27 -9.79
C TRP A 106 -1.61 -11.56 -9.94
N LYS A 107 -0.97 -12.71 -10.01
CA LYS A 107 -1.67 -14.00 -10.07
C LYS A 107 -2.59 -14.24 -8.88
N THR A 108 -2.31 -13.65 -7.72
CA THR A 108 -3.23 -13.69 -6.58
C THR A 108 -4.51 -12.90 -6.86
N ILE A 109 -4.43 -11.76 -7.55
CA ILE A 109 -5.60 -11.00 -7.99
C ILE A 109 -6.40 -11.79 -9.03
N SER A 110 -5.75 -12.56 -9.90
CA SER A 110 -6.44 -13.41 -10.85
C SER A 110 -7.20 -14.60 -10.23
N SER A 111 -7.07 -14.84 -8.93
CA SER A 111 -7.90 -15.82 -8.21
C SER A 111 -9.26 -15.27 -7.78
N TYR A 112 -9.46 -13.95 -7.80
CA TYR A 112 -10.76 -13.33 -7.56
C TYR A 112 -11.69 -13.56 -8.76
N LYS A 113 -12.92 -13.99 -8.48
CA LYS A 113 -13.90 -14.37 -9.52
C LYS A 113 -15.19 -13.59 -9.35
N ASP A 114 -15.82 -13.23 -10.45
CA ASP A 114 -17.15 -12.65 -10.46
C ASP A 114 -18.24 -13.71 -10.18
N LYS A 115 -19.50 -13.28 -10.16
CA LYS A 115 -20.67 -14.15 -9.91
C LYS A 115 -20.81 -15.29 -10.94
N ALA A 116 -20.29 -15.09 -12.14
CA ALA A 116 -20.31 -16.12 -13.20
C ALA A 116 -19.09 -17.05 -13.13
N GLY A 117 -18.17 -16.85 -12.18
CA GLY A 117 -16.94 -17.62 -12.03
C GLY A 117 -15.78 -17.15 -12.92
N ASN A 118 -15.93 -16.04 -13.65
CA ASN A 118 -14.87 -15.51 -14.48
C ASN A 118 -13.78 -14.88 -13.58
N PRO A 119 -12.52 -15.25 -13.76
CA PRO A 119 -11.42 -14.68 -12.98
C PRO A 119 -11.06 -13.26 -13.48
N VAL A 120 -10.51 -12.46 -12.59
CA VAL A 120 -9.82 -11.22 -12.98
C VAL A 120 -8.68 -11.57 -13.94
N PRO A 121 -8.52 -10.86 -15.07
CA PRO A 121 -7.49 -11.17 -16.06
C PRO A 121 -6.07 -11.17 -15.49
N ALA A 122 -5.29 -12.14 -15.91
CA ALA A 122 -3.87 -12.21 -15.56
C ALA A 122 -3.00 -11.14 -16.27
N THR A 123 -3.51 -10.59 -17.36
CA THR A 123 -2.82 -9.59 -18.18
C THR A 123 -3.30 -8.19 -17.87
N VAL A 124 -2.35 -7.31 -17.57
CA VAL A 124 -2.55 -5.86 -17.43
C VAL A 124 -1.62 -5.16 -18.43
N LYS A 125 -2.11 -4.19 -19.18
CA LYS A 125 -1.32 -3.56 -20.23
C LYS A 125 -1.59 -2.06 -20.33
N VAL A 126 -0.56 -1.24 -20.31
CA VAL A 126 -0.67 0.17 -20.69
C VAL A 126 -0.89 0.27 -22.19
N VAL A 127 -2.02 0.83 -22.59
CA VAL A 127 -2.42 0.92 -24.01
C VAL A 127 -2.34 2.34 -24.53
N LYS A 128 -2.43 3.35 -23.65
CA LYS A 128 -2.29 4.74 -24.04
C LYS A 128 -1.82 5.60 -22.86
N GLN A 129 -1.05 6.63 -23.18
CA GLN A 129 -0.59 7.62 -22.23
C GLN A 129 -0.90 9.03 -22.73
N LEU A 130 -1.27 9.93 -21.84
CA LEU A 130 -1.46 11.36 -22.11
C LEU A 130 -0.63 12.17 -21.12
N ASP A 131 -0.15 13.32 -21.56
CA ASP A 131 0.59 14.26 -20.74
C ASP A 131 -0.23 15.54 -20.52
N ASP A 132 -0.19 16.04 -19.29
CA ASP A 132 -0.73 17.33 -18.90
C ASP A 132 0.29 18.09 -18.04
N ALA A 133 1.45 18.35 -18.64
CA ALA A 133 2.53 19.09 -17.96
C ALA A 133 2.18 20.55 -17.70
N ALA A 134 1.13 21.06 -18.34
CA ALA A 134 0.64 22.42 -18.18
C ALA A 134 -0.30 22.61 -16.99
N TYR A 135 -0.62 21.54 -16.24
CA TYR A 135 -1.55 21.61 -15.09
C TYR A 135 -2.91 22.21 -15.46
N SER A 136 -3.56 21.68 -16.49
CA SER A 136 -4.79 22.26 -17.08
C SER A 136 -5.93 22.53 -16.09
N LEU A 137 -5.95 21.84 -14.93
CA LEU A 137 -6.92 22.04 -13.85
C LEU A 137 -6.31 22.76 -12.63
N GLY A 138 -5.07 23.27 -12.74
CA GLY A 138 -4.30 23.86 -11.62
C GLY A 138 -3.65 22.79 -10.73
N LYS A 139 -3.05 23.23 -9.62
CA LYS A 139 -2.28 22.37 -8.72
C LYS A 139 -3.03 21.94 -7.46
N ASN A 140 -4.31 22.29 -7.32
CA ASN A 140 -5.17 21.92 -6.21
C ASN A 140 -6.43 21.26 -6.77
N LEU A 141 -6.49 19.94 -6.76
CA LEU A 141 -7.54 19.17 -7.40
C LEU A 141 -8.53 18.59 -6.39
N LYS A 142 -9.82 18.71 -6.69
CA LYS A 142 -10.88 17.95 -6.04
C LYS A 142 -11.04 16.59 -6.75
N ARG A 143 -11.51 15.57 -6.04
CA ARG A 143 -11.82 14.25 -6.64
C ARG A 143 -12.81 14.35 -7.79
N ALA A 144 -13.82 15.21 -7.68
CA ALA A 144 -14.77 15.48 -8.74
C ALA A 144 -14.12 16.07 -10.00
N GLN A 145 -13.07 16.91 -9.87
CA GLN A 145 -12.35 17.42 -11.03
C GLN A 145 -11.57 16.31 -11.75
N ILE A 146 -11.02 15.35 -11.03
CA ILE A 146 -10.37 14.16 -11.62
C ILE A 146 -11.40 13.33 -12.40
N ALA A 147 -12.59 13.09 -11.84
CA ALA A 147 -13.67 12.41 -12.52
C ALA A 147 -14.07 13.13 -13.84
N ASN A 148 -14.30 14.42 -13.77
CA ASN A 148 -14.65 15.26 -14.93
C ASN A 148 -13.51 15.29 -15.97
N TYR A 149 -12.27 15.27 -15.53
CA TYR A 149 -11.10 15.20 -16.41
C TYR A 149 -11.10 13.92 -17.23
N ILE A 150 -11.30 12.76 -16.59
CA ILE A 150 -11.44 11.48 -17.29
C ILE A 150 -12.65 11.51 -18.26
N GLN A 151 -13.78 12.02 -17.82
CA GLN A 151 -14.96 12.17 -18.66
C GLN A 151 -14.66 13.01 -19.91
N SER A 152 -14.00 14.15 -19.75
CA SER A 152 -13.65 15.02 -20.88
C SER A 152 -12.70 14.35 -21.87
N LYS A 153 -11.68 13.60 -21.38
CA LYS A 153 -10.71 12.90 -22.23
C LYS A 153 -11.34 11.72 -22.99
N THR A 154 -12.31 11.05 -22.39
CA THR A 154 -13.06 9.96 -23.07
C THR A 154 -14.12 10.50 -24.03
N THR A 155 -14.83 11.56 -23.68
CA THR A 155 -15.82 12.20 -24.56
C THR A 155 -15.17 12.84 -25.81
N SER A 156 -14.00 13.49 -25.62
CA SER A 156 -13.22 14.05 -26.73
C SER A 156 -12.49 12.99 -27.57
N LYS A 157 -12.61 11.72 -27.23
CA LYS A 157 -11.90 10.59 -27.88
C LYS A 157 -10.36 10.68 -27.76
N ALA A 158 -9.84 11.55 -26.90
CA ALA A 158 -8.42 11.56 -26.57
C ALA A 158 -7.99 10.25 -25.90
N LEU A 159 -8.89 9.64 -25.14
CA LEU A 159 -8.81 8.26 -24.65
C LEU A 159 -9.99 7.44 -25.18
N PRO A 160 -9.80 6.16 -25.52
CA PRO A 160 -10.91 5.28 -25.87
C PRO A 160 -11.82 5.05 -24.66
N LEU A 161 -13.10 4.76 -24.89
CA LEU A 161 -14.03 4.33 -23.86
C LEU A 161 -13.87 2.82 -23.65
N ASP A 162 -13.41 2.41 -22.46
CA ASP A 162 -13.22 1.01 -22.09
C ASP A 162 -13.83 0.72 -20.72
N SER A 163 -14.90 -0.05 -20.66
CA SER A 163 -15.58 -0.42 -19.42
C SER A 163 -14.87 -1.53 -18.63
N ASN A 164 -13.79 -2.12 -19.17
CA ASN A 164 -12.92 -3.07 -18.49
C ASN A 164 -11.50 -2.49 -18.25
N GLY A 165 -11.30 -1.23 -18.62
CA GLY A 165 -10.03 -0.51 -18.42
C GLY A 165 -9.99 0.28 -17.12
N VAL A 166 -8.79 0.70 -16.74
CA VAL A 166 -8.54 1.59 -15.60
C VAL A 166 -7.79 2.84 -16.07
N TYR A 167 -8.32 4.00 -15.77
CA TYR A 167 -7.75 5.30 -16.14
C TYR A 167 -7.04 5.90 -14.94
N PHE A 168 -5.71 5.83 -14.91
CA PHE A 168 -4.89 6.38 -13.85
C PHE A 168 -4.54 7.84 -14.11
N VAL A 169 -4.92 8.73 -13.21
CA VAL A 169 -4.37 10.07 -13.12
C VAL A 169 -3.23 10.04 -12.11
N LEU A 170 -2.01 10.12 -12.60
CA LEU A 170 -0.79 10.18 -11.79
C LEU A 170 -0.44 11.65 -11.60
N THR A 171 -0.38 12.12 -10.35
CA THR A 171 -0.09 13.54 -10.08
C THR A 171 1.33 13.73 -9.55
N ALA A 172 1.99 14.75 -10.08
CA ALA A 172 3.34 15.14 -9.67
C ALA A 172 3.37 15.62 -8.21
N LYS A 173 4.56 15.60 -7.61
CA LYS A 173 4.81 15.91 -6.19
C LYS A 173 4.33 17.28 -5.70
N ASP A 174 4.11 18.22 -6.61
CA ASP A 174 3.65 19.58 -6.34
C ASP A 174 2.14 19.78 -6.57
N VAL A 175 1.40 18.70 -6.89
CA VAL A 175 -0.05 18.72 -7.07
C VAL A 175 -0.73 18.21 -5.81
N LYS A 176 -1.58 19.04 -5.21
CA LYS A 176 -2.42 18.66 -4.07
C LYS A 176 -3.74 18.09 -4.56
N VAL A 177 -4.12 16.95 -4.04
CA VAL A 177 -5.40 16.30 -4.36
C VAL A 177 -6.21 16.13 -3.08
N GLU A 178 -7.51 16.36 -3.18
CA GLU A 178 -8.44 16.21 -2.06
C GLU A 178 -8.27 14.83 -1.38
N ARG A 179 -8.04 14.82 -0.05
CA ARG A 179 -7.77 13.67 0.82
C ARG A 179 -6.45 12.93 0.55
N PHE A 180 -5.65 13.31 -0.43
CA PHE A 180 -4.29 12.78 -0.55
C PHE A 180 -3.46 13.22 0.67
N CYS A 181 -2.68 12.31 1.24
CA CYS A 181 -1.97 12.50 2.50
C CYS A 181 -2.87 12.65 3.76
N MET A 182 -4.16 12.43 3.65
CA MET A 182 -5.12 12.49 4.77
C MET A 182 -5.77 11.10 4.98
N GLY A 183 -4.94 10.07 5.17
CA GLY A 183 -5.39 8.69 5.27
C GLY A 183 -5.65 8.01 3.92
N SER A 184 -5.27 8.64 2.81
CA SER A 184 -5.38 8.08 1.46
C SER A 184 -4.15 8.43 0.64
N CYS A 185 -3.53 7.44 0.04
CA CYS A 185 -2.38 7.59 -0.85
C CYS A 185 -2.76 7.46 -2.34
N GLY A 186 -3.97 7.06 -2.61
CA GLY A 186 -4.60 6.93 -3.89
C GLY A 186 -6.03 6.46 -3.70
N PHE A 187 -6.79 6.46 -4.76
CA PHE A 187 -8.15 5.93 -4.76
C PHE A 187 -8.55 5.47 -6.15
N HIS A 188 -9.54 4.61 -6.23
CA HIS A 188 -10.30 4.37 -7.45
C HIS A 188 -11.78 4.69 -7.23
N ASP A 189 -12.44 4.99 -8.31
CA ASP A 189 -13.89 5.18 -8.37
C ASP A 189 -14.38 4.94 -9.81
N SER A 190 -15.65 5.11 -10.08
CA SER A 190 -16.22 4.92 -11.40
C SER A 190 -17.22 6.00 -11.75
N ILE A 191 -17.25 6.35 -13.03
CA ILE A 191 -18.18 7.35 -13.58
C ILE A 191 -18.94 6.78 -14.76
N SER A 192 -20.15 7.26 -14.97
CA SER A 192 -20.89 7.08 -16.22
C SER A 192 -20.46 8.17 -17.19
N VAL A 193 -19.82 7.79 -18.30
CA VAL A 193 -19.35 8.75 -19.31
C VAL A 193 -20.46 9.10 -20.29
N VAL A 194 -21.17 8.07 -20.77
CA VAL A 194 -22.28 8.21 -21.70
C VAL A 194 -23.47 7.43 -21.14
N PRO A 195 -24.67 8.03 -21.06
CA PRO A 195 -25.86 7.30 -20.63
C PRO A 195 -26.06 6.02 -21.45
N GLY A 196 -26.24 4.88 -20.75
CA GLY A 196 -26.47 3.56 -21.39
C GLY A 196 -25.21 2.83 -21.87
N MET A 197 -24.04 3.44 -21.92
CA MET A 197 -22.78 2.80 -22.36
C MET A 197 -21.93 2.20 -21.23
N GLY A 198 -22.46 2.15 -20.00
CA GLY A 198 -21.77 1.61 -18.83
C GLY A 198 -20.90 2.63 -18.12
N ARG A 199 -20.20 2.14 -17.10
CA ARG A 199 -19.28 2.94 -16.25
C ARG A 199 -17.83 2.63 -16.62
N VAL A 200 -16.97 3.63 -16.47
CA VAL A 200 -15.53 3.46 -16.56
C VAL A 200 -14.91 3.62 -15.17
N VAL A 201 -13.86 2.87 -14.91
CA VAL A 201 -13.12 2.93 -13.64
C VAL A 201 -11.95 3.88 -13.80
N TYR A 202 -11.85 4.86 -12.92
CA TYR A 202 -10.71 5.76 -12.86
C TYR A 202 -10.03 5.69 -11.51
N SER A 203 -8.77 6.07 -11.49
CA SER A 203 -7.91 6.00 -10.32
C SER A 203 -7.03 7.24 -10.23
N HIS A 204 -6.64 7.57 -9.01
CA HIS A 204 -5.63 8.59 -8.73
C HIS A 204 -4.53 8.00 -7.85
N VAL A 205 -3.29 8.33 -8.16
CA VAL A 205 -2.13 8.14 -7.29
C VAL A 205 -1.22 9.36 -7.42
N GLY A 206 -0.83 9.93 -6.29
CA GLY A 206 0.11 11.06 -6.24
C GLY A 206 1.54 10.62 -5.93
N ASP A 207 2.52 11.41 -6.39
CA ASP A 207 3.91 11.29 -5.93
C ASP A 207 4.00 11.79 -4.47
N PRO A 208 4.28 10.90 -3.50
CA PRO A 208 4.26 11.26 -2.09
C PRO A 208 5.56 11.90 -1.60
N SER A 209 6.60 11.99 -2.44
CA SER A 209 7.97 12.30 -2.03
C SER A 209 8.14 13.60 -1.24
N VAL A 210 7.26 14.58 -1.47
CA VAL A 210 7.31 15.90 -0.82
C VAL A 210 6.21 16.06 0.22
N GLN A 211 4.97 15.61 -0.10
CA GLN A 211 3.81 15.92 0.72
C GLN A 211 3.66 15.01 1.94
N CYS A 212 3.88 13.70 1.77
CA CYS A 212 3.67 12.72 2.85
C CYS A 212 4.45 11.41 2.63
N PRO A 213 5.78 11.46 2.50
CA PRO A 213 6.55 10.25 2.26
C PRO A 213 6.38 9.22 3.38
N GLY A 214 6.32 9.65 4.64
CA GLY A 214 6.14 8.76 5.79
C GLY A 214 4.77 8.08 5.87
N LEU A 215 3.77 8.57 5.13
CA LEU A 215 2.45 7.94 5.03
C LEU A 215 2.33 7.07 3.78
N CYS A 216 2.77 7.59 2.63
CA CYS A 216 2.46 7.03 1.32
C CYS A 216 3.67 6.41 0.60
N ALA A 217 4.86 6.46 1.21
CA ALA A 217 6.06 5.78 0.71
C ALA A 217 6.72 4.89 1.78
N TRP A 218 6.04 4.63 2.91
CA TRP A 218 6.52 3.65 3.88
C TRP A 218 6.62 2.26 3.21
N PRO A 219 7.67 1.48 3.44
CA PRO A 219 8.75 1.64 4.44
C PRO A 219 9.99 2.42 3.94
N TYR A 220 9.93 3.10 2.81
CA TYR A 220 11.05 3.86 2.23
C TYR A 220 11.23 5.28 2.81
N ALA A 221 10.36 5.66 3.71
CA ALA A 221 10.47 6.91 4.48
C ALA A 221 10.18 6.64 5.95
N VAL A 222 10.65 7.52 6.83
CA VAL A 222 10.32 7.45 8.26
C VAL A 222 8.79 7.46 8.40
N PRO A 223 8.20 6.51 9.14
CA PRO A 223 6.74 6.42 9.25
C PRO A 223 6.15 7.68 9.88
N ALA A 224 5.00 8.12 9.36
CA ALA A 224 4.25 9.24 9.93
C ALA A 224 3.60 8.86 11.28
N TYR A 225 3.33 7.57 11.49
CA TYR A 225 2.70 7.01 12.71
C TYR A 225 3.35 5.68 13.07
N GLY A 226 3.26 5.32 14.35
CA GLY A 226 3.79 4.07 14.85
C GLY A 226 5.24 4.15 15.33
N PRO A 227 5.87 3.02 15.62
CA PRO A 227 7.24 3.01 16.10
C PRO A 227 8.19 3.61 15.07
N PRO A 228 9.06 4.56 15.45
CA PRO A 228 10.07 5.08 14.55
C PRO A 228 11.10 3.99 14.21
N GLY A 229 11.48 3.94 12.93
CA GLY A 229 12.53 3.04 12.45
C GLY A 229 13.28 3.70 11.29
N PRO A 230 14.51 3.29 11.01
CA PRO A 230 15.23 3.80 9.85
C PRO A 230 14.49 3.40 8.57
N PRO A 231 14.34 4.31 7.60
CA PRO A 231 13.73 3.98 6.33
C PRO A 231 14.58 2.98 5.56
N LEU A 232 13.93 2.11 4.79
CA LEU A 232 14.60 1.22 3.86
C LEU A 232 15.13 1.99 2.65
N VAL A 233 16.11 1.43 1.96
CA VAL A 233 16.62 2.02 0.72
C VAL A 233 15.69 1.66 -0.44
N ALA A 234 15.14 2.68 -1.08
CA ALA A 234 14.24 2.55 -2.22
C ALA A 234 15.03 2.23 -3.51
N PRO A 235 14.70 1.17 -4.28
CA PRO A 235 15.43 0.82 -5.50
C PRO A 235 15.34 1.87 -6.60
N ASN A 236 14.21 2.58 -6.71
CA ASN A 236 13.96 3.53 -7.78
C ASN A 236 13.86 4.98 -7.28
N GLY A 237 13.89 5.18 -5.97
CA GLY A 237 13.69 6.45 -5.28
C GLY A 237 12.34 6.51 -4.56
N VAL A 238 12.31 7.24 -3.43
CA VAL A 238 11.17 7.24 -2.49
C VAL A 238 9.85 7.61 -3.18
N GLY A 239 9.85 8.62 -4.07
CA GLY A 239 8.64 9.04 -4.78
C GLY A 239 8.13 7.97 -5.74
N ALA A 240 9.01 7.46 -6.62
CA ALA A 240 8.64 6.46 -7.61
C ALA A 240 8.19 5.14 -6.95
N ASP A 241 8.93 4.64 -5.96
CA ASP A 241 8.57 3.40 -5.26
C ASP A 241 7.31 3.58 -4.40
N GLY A 242 7.13 4.76 -3.79
CA GLY A 242 5.88 5.12 -3.13
C GLY A 242 4.68 5.11 -4.09
N MET A 243 4.84 5.68 -5.28
CA MET A 243 3.81 5.59 -6.33
C MET A 243 3.54 4.15 -6.74
N ILE A 244 4.57 3.30 -6.94
CA ILE A 244 4.40 1.89 -7.31
C ILE A 244 3.58 1.12 -6.26
N ILE A 245 3.90 1.28 -4.97
CA ILE A 245 3.13 0.67 -3.88
C ILE A 245 1.65 1.06 -3.97
N ASN A 246 1.38 2.34 -4.21
CA ASN A 246 0.02 2.86 -4.26
C ASN A 246 -0.69 2.52 -5.58
N ILE A 247 0.01 2.50 -6.72
CA ILE A 247 -0.55 2.01 -7.99
C ILE A 247 -0.94 0.54 -7.87
N ALA A 248 -0.08 -0.30 -7.30
CA ALA A 248 -0.37 -1.71 -7.05
C ALA A 248 -1.62 -1.87 -6.17
N THR A 249 -1.70 -1.12 -5.06
CA THR A 249 -2.85 -1.12 -4.14
C THR A 249 -4.14 -0.73 -4.83
N VAL A 250 -4.12 0.39 -5.53
CA VAL A 250 -5.32 0.95 -6.19
C VAL A 250 -5.76 0.12 -7.40
N LEU A 251 -4.80 -0.44 -8.17
CA LEU A 251 -5.10 -1.32 -9.29
C LEU A 251 -5.77 -2.61 -8.83
N ALA A 252 -5.29 -3.20 -7.73
CA ALA A 252 -5.88 -4.40 -7.15
C ALA A 252 -7.32 -4.14 -6.67
N GLY A 253 -7.57 -3.03 -5.97
CA GLY A 253 -8.92 -2.60 -5.57
C GLY A 253 -9.82 -2.35 -6.78
N ALA A 254 -9.34 -1.59 -7.77
CA ALA A 254 -10.07 -1.30 -9.00
C ALA A 254 -10.47 -2.57 -9.78
N ALA A 255 -9.62 -3.60 -9.78
CA ALA A 255 -9.90 -4.85 -10.46
C ALA A 255 -10.93 -5.73 -9.73
N THR A 256 -10.88 -5.74 -8.40
CA THR A 256 -11.68 -6.64 -7.56
C THR A 256 -12.94 -5.99 -6.97
N ASN A 257 -13.02 -4.65 -6.97
CA ASN A 257 -14.13 -3.86 -6.45
C ASN A 257 -14.40 -2.57 -7.24
N PRO A 258 -14.50 -2.61 -8.59
CA PRO A 258 -14.53 -1.42 -9.44
C PRO A 258 -15.72 -0.49 -9.16
N PHE A 259 -16.81 -1.03 -8.61
CA PHE A 259 -18.08 -0.32 -8.43
C PHE A 259 -18.58 -0.33 -6.98
N LYS A 260 -17.71 -0.63 -6.02
CA LYS A 260 -18.03 -0.72 -4.58
C LYS A 260 -19.06 -1.80 -4.24
N THR A 261 -19.10 -2.85 -5.04
CA THR A 261 -20.01 -4.00 -4.90
C THR A 261 -19.32 -5.34 -5.15
N GLY A 262 -17.99 -5.33 -5.32
CA GLY A 262 -17.15 -6.51 -5.53
C GLY A 262 -16.69 -7.16 -4.22
N TYR A 263 -15.38 -7.34 -4.07
CA TYR A 263 -14.77 -7.87 -2.84
C TYR A 263 -14.33 -6.73 -1.93
N TYR A 264 -14.94 -6.62 -0.76
CA TYR A 264 -14.51 -5.68 0.27
C TYR A 264 -15.01 -6.08 1.66
N GLN A 265 -14.49 -5.42 2.67
CA GLN A 265 -14.99 -5.44 4.05
C GLN A 265 -15.19 -4.02 4.56
N GLY A 266 -16.19 -3.86 5.47
CA GLY A 266 -16.53 -2.57 6.07
C GLY A 266 -17.48 -1.74 5.22
N ASP A 267 -17.38 -0.42 5.37
CA ASP A 267 -18.24 0.52 4.63
C ASP A 267 -17.84 0.60 3.15
N ALA A 268 -18.79 0.48 2.24
CA ALA A 268 -18.57 0.58 0.81
C ALA A 268 -17.99 1.94 0.35
N LEU A 269 -18.12 3.01 1.16
CA LEU A 269 -17.54 4.31 0.89
C LEU A 269 -16.08 4.45 1.37
N ALA A 270 -15.64 3.55 2.28
CA ALA A 270 -14.27 3.47 2.79
C ALA A 270 -13.86 2.00 3.00
N PRO A 271 -13.91 1.19 1.94
CA PRO A 271 -13.75 -0.25 2.05
C PRO A 271 -12.30 -0.66 2.33
N LEU A 272 -12.14 -1.75 3.07
CA LEU A 272 -10.92 -2.54 2.99
C LEU A 272 -11.03 -3.47 1.78
N GLU A 273 -10.01 -3.47 0.93
CA GLU A 273 -9.98 -4.20 -0.34
C GLU A 273 -8.80 -5.16 -0.41
N ALA A 274 -8.56 -5.78 -1.54
CA ALA A 274 -7.59 -6.86 -1.72
C ALA A 274 -6.19 -6.60 -1.13
N VAL A 275 -5.72 -5.36 -1.16
CA VAL A 275 -4.43 -4.97 -0.56
C VAL A 275 -4.61 -4.29 0.80
N THR A 276 -5.57 -3.38 0.92
CA THR A 276 -5.77 -2.61 2.16
C THR A 276 -6.28 -3.47 3.32
N ALA A 277 -6.77 -4.67 3.05
CA ALA A 277 -7.05 -5.70 4.05
C ALA A 277 -5.78 -6.29 4.69
N CYS A 278 -4.60 -6.06 4.11
CA CYS A 278 -3.30 -6.55 4.58
C CYS A 278 -2.33 -5.37 4.83
N PRO A 279 -2.68 -4.39 5.69
CA PRO A 279 -1.94 -3.15 5.82
C PRO A 279 -0.54 -3.38 6.37
N GLY A 280 0.45 -2.73 5.74
CA GLY A 280 1.84 -2.75 6.22
C GLY A 280 2.57 -4.08 6.07
N ILE A 281 2.00 -5.07 5.40
CA ILE A 281 2.62 -6.37 5.16
C ILE A 281 3.24 -6.41 3.76
N PHE A 282 4.56 -6.61 3.68
CA PHE A 282 5.30 -6.75 2.42
C PHE A 282 6.10 -8.07 2.37
N GLY A 283 6.43 -8.64 3.51
CA GLY A 283 7.18 -9.87 3.64
C GLY A 283 6.68 -10.74 4.78
N ALA A 284 7.25 -11.93 4.93
CA ALA A 284 6.97 -12.81 6.04
C ALA A 284 7.36 -12.15 7.38
N ARG A 285 6.71 -12.53 8.46
CA ARG A 285 6.97 -12.03 9.82
C ARG A 285 6.76 -10.51 9.98
N ALA A 286 5.96 -9.88 9.10
CA ALA A 286 5.60 -8.48 9.25
C ALA A 286 4.79 -8.23 10.53
N TYR A 287 5.02 -7.08 11.17
CA TYR A 287 4.27 -6.59 12.32
C TYR A 287 4.25 -5.05 12.31
N PRO A 288 3.44 -4.37 13.10
CA PRO A 288 3.40 -2.92 13.11
C PRO A 288 4.79 -2.29 13.29
N GLY A 289 5.22 -1.51 12.30
CA GLY A 289 6.57 -0.90 12.24
C GLY A 289 7.64 -1.74 11.54
N TYR A 290 7.35 -3.00 11.19
CA TYR A 290 8.26 -3.86 10.44
C TYR A 290 7.55 -4.45 9.21
N PRO A 291 8.01 -4.16 7.98
CA PRO A 291 7.33 -4.58 6.76
C PRO A 291 7.43 -6.07 6.44
N GLY A 292 8.20 -6.81 7.22
CA GLY A 292 8.50 -8.23 7.01
C GLY A 292 9.88 -8.45 6.36
N ASP A 293 10.20 -9.72 6.14
CA ASP A 293 11.46 -10.14 5.54
C ASP A 293 11.48 -9.77 4.06
N LEU A 294 12.45 -8.98 3.66
CA LEU A 294 12.61 -8.48 2.31
C LEU A 294 13.95 -8.90 1.73
N LYS A 295 14.02 -9.00 0.41
CA LYS A 295 15.29 -9.11 -0.31
C LYS A 295 16.03 -7.78 -0.23
N VAL A 296 17.35 -7.85 -0.13
CA VAL A 296 18.22 -6.68 -0.13
C VAL A 296 19.25 -6.82 -1.25
N ASP A 297 19.30 -5.84 -2.13
CA ASP A 297 20.31 -5.80 -3.17
C ASP A 297 21.70 -5.62 -2.58
N LYS A 298 22.64 -6.45 -2.99
CA LYS A 298 24.00 -6.46 -2.41
C LYS A 298 24.77 -5.17 -2.69
N GLY A 299 24.58 -4.57 -3.87
CA GLY A 299 25.29 -3.36 -4.30
C GLY A 299 24.64 -2.10 -3.75
N SER A 300 23.38 -1.86 -4.09
CA SER A 300 22.64 -0.63 -3.74
C SER A 300 22.06 -0.63 -2.32
N LYS A 301 21.99 -1.79 -1.66
CA LYS A 301 21.29 -2.00 -0.38
C LYS A 301 19.78 -1.76 -0.45
N ALA A 302 19.24 -1.64 -1.65
CA ALA A 302 17.81 -1.43 -1.86
C ALA A 302 16.99 -2.66 -1.43
N SER A 303 15.87 -2.41 -0.75
CA SER A 303 14.96 -3.44 -0.27
C SER A 303 13.80 -3.64 -1.25
N TYR A 304 13.46 -4.88 -1.56
CA TYR A 304 12.41 -5.23 -2.52
C TYR A 304 11.89 -6.64 -2.24
N ASN A 305 10.75 -7.01 -2.87
CA ASN A 305 10.20 -8.36 -2.80
C ASN A 305 9.82 -8.94 -4.17
N ALA A 306 9.84 -8.16 -5.23
CA ALA A 306 9.50 -8.61 -6.57
C ALA A 306 10.47 -8.09 -7.63
N PHE A 307 10.71 -8.92 -8.65
CA PHE A 307 11.44 -8.52 -9.85
C PHE A 307 10.48 -8.07 -10.95
N GLY A 308 10.89 -7.04 -11.68
CA GLY A 308 10.25 -6.57 -12.91
C GLY A 308 10.83 -7.20 -14.17
N ALA A 309 10.26 -6.82 -15.31
CA ALA A 309 10.58 -7.36 -16.64
C ALA A 309 12.04 -7.15 -17.05
N SER A 310 12.59 -5.96 -16.82
CA SER A 310 13.97 -5.60 -17.22
C SER A 310 14.97 -5.73 -16.06
N GLY A 311 14.68 -6.59 -15.08
CA GLY A 311 15.50 -6.72 -13.87
C GLY A 311 15.22 -5.58 -12.88
N GLY A 312 14.17 -4.80 -13.09
CA GLY A 312 13.65 -3.82 -12.14
C GLY A 312 13.31 -4.48 -10.81
N LYS A 313 13.39 -3.72 -9.72
CA LYS A 313 13.12 -4.20 -8.37
C LYS A 313 12.01 -3.38 -7.78
N PHE A 314 10.98 -4.06 -7.27
CA PHE A 314 9.80 -3.43 -6.73
C PHE A 314 9.47 -3.98 -5.34
N LEU A 315 8.85 -3.16 -4.51
CA LEU A 315 8.25 -3.57 -3.25
C LEU A 315 6.74 -3.53 -3.41
N LEU A 316 6.13 -4.70 -3.41
CA LEU A 316 4.69 -4.85 -3.62
C LEU A 316 4.03 -5.23 -2.29
N PRO A 317 2.89 -4.61 -1.97
CA PRO A 317 2.14 -4.93 -0.77
C PRO A 317 1.53 -6.32 -0.88
N THR A 318 1.34 -6.96 0.27
CA THR A 318 0.67 -8.26 0.35
C THR A 318 -0.80 -8.15 -0.08
N ILE A 319 -1.31 -9.20 -0.70
CA ILE A 319 -2.71 -9.32 -1.13
C ILE A 319 -3.43 -10.30 -0.22
N TRP A 320 -4.65 -9.97 0.16
CA TRP A 320 -5.58 -10.93 0.74
C TRP A 320 -5.97 -11.97 -0.33
N ASP A 321 -5.69 -13.23 -0.07
CA ASP A 321 -5.95 -14.31 -1.02
C ASP A 321 -7.35 -14.91 -0.76
N PRO A 322 -8.31 -14.80 -1.71
CA PRO A 322 -9.67 -15.30 -1.51
C PRO A 322 -9.75 -16.83 -1.42
N ILE A 323 -8.71 -17.55 -1.83
CA ILE A 323 -8.69 -19.03 -1.76
C ILE A 323 -8.30 -19.49 -0.35
N SER A 324 -7.23 -18.91 0.21
CA SER A 324 -6.75 -19.27 1.54
C SER A 324 -7.33 -18.42 2.66
N ALA A 325 -8.14 -17.40 2.34
CA ALA A 325 -8.76 -16.44 3.25
C ALA A 325 -7.76 -15.78 4.22
N ARG A 326 -6.59 -15.39 3.70
CA ARG A 326 -5.52 -14.74 4.47
C ARG A 326 -4.64 -13.87 3.60
N CYS A 327 -3.86 -13.00 4.23
CA CYS A 327 -2.83 -12.22 3.56
C CYS A 327 -1.73 -13.15 3.03
N LYS A 328 -1.49 -13.11 1.73
CA LYS A 328 -0.52 -13.97 1.03
C LYS A 328 0.70 -13.16 0.61
N VAL A 329 1.79 -13.40 1.30
CA VAL A 329 3.09 -12.84 0.93
C VAL A 329 3.57 -13.47 -0.38
N ILE A 330 4.14 -12.65 -1.25
CA ILE A 330 4.84 -13.13 -2.45
C ILE A 330 6.18 -13.73 -2.01
N ALA A 331 6.48 -14.95 -2.42
CA ALA A 331 7.68 -15.69 -2.05
C ALA A 331 8.44 -16.15 -3.29
#